data_3f11673c4aa6e0d789a07676f17e5adb
#
_entry.id   3f11673c4aa6e0d789a07676f17e5adb
#
_cell.length_a   1.000
_cell.length_b   1.000
_cell.length_c   1.000
_cell.angle_alpha   90.00
_cell.angle_beta   90.00
_cell.angle_gamma   90.00
#
_symmetry.space_group_name_H-M   'P 1'
#
loop_
_entity.id
_entity.type
_entity.pdbx_description
1 polymer ?
#
loop_
_entity_poly.entity_id
_entity_poly.type
_entity_poly.pdbx_seq_one_letter_code
_entity_poly.pdbx_strand_id
1 'polypeptide(L)'
;MPPTKIFTSTKTRFMALIACVAIVAAACGSDVNTSSTATEPPPSPSNPKTITLVTHESFALSEDVLAAFTAETGITVELLTSGDAGTALNQSILSAGNPLGDVIFGIDNTLMSRALEANILDAYESPLLAEIPDEFKLDDTHRLLPVSVGDVCLNYDVGYFTDNGIAPPQSLGDLTDPALKGLLVVQNPATSSPGLAFLLASIAEFGFDGDYTWKSFWADLRANGVRVSPGWTEAYYGDFTWAGGGDRPIVVSYASSPPAEVFFAEPRPAAAPTAVVEASCFRQQEFVGILSGTNETAAAQMFVDFLLGVDAQNDIPWNMFVFPVNSLATPPPEFVEFSLIPDNPLSVPSVAIEASREGWIEDWTDIVVR
;
A
#
# COMPACT_ATOMS: atom_id res chain seq x y z
N MET A 1 12.81 -19.27 22.20
CA MET A 1 14.01 -18.52 22.64
C MET A 1 15.19 -18.94 21.78
N PRO A 2 15.67 -18.16 20.84
CA PRO A 2 16.99 -18.32 20.24
C PRO A 2 17.97 -17.30 20.84
N PRO A 3 19.28 -17.55 20.84
CA PRO A 3 20.24 -16.82 21.65
C PRO A 3 20.72 -15.52 20.97
N THR A 4 20.78 -14.50 21.78
CA THR A 4 21.33 -13.16 21.49
C THR A 4 22.84 -13.24 21.20
N LYS A 5 23.27 -12.80 20.02
CA LYS A 5 24.68 -12.56 19.71
C LYS A 5 25.05 -11.11 19.99
N ILE A 6 25.89 -10.93 20.99
CA ILE A 6 26.53 -9.65 21.34
C ILE A 6 27.73 -9.45 20.39
N PHE A 7 27.73 -8.38 19.59
CA PHE A 7 28.91 -7.91 18.86
C PHE A 7 29.58 -6.76 19.62
N THR A 8 30.78 -7.02 20.09
CA THR A 8 31.67 -6.00 20.69
C THR A 8 32.44 -5.29 19.59
N SER A 9 32.25 -3.96 19.50
CA SER A 9 32.98 -3.06 18.60
C SER A 9 34.30 -2.63 19.25
N THR A 10 35.43 -2.92 18.62
CA THR A 10 36.75 -2.42 19.00
C THR A 10 37.09 -1.19 18.16
N LYS A 11 37.17 -0.03 18.84
CA LYS A 11 37.64 1.23 18.26
C LYS A 11 39.14 1.25 18.14
N THR A 12 39.67 1.34 16.92
CA THR A 12 41.08 1.65 16.68
C THR A 12 41.20 3.08 16.17
N ARG A 13 41.84 3.93 17.00
CA ARG A 13 42.21 5.31 16.63
C ARG A 13 43.55 5.27 15.88
N PHE A 14 43.57 5.85 14.67
CA PHE A 14 44.82 6.24 14.02
C PHE A 14 44.92 7.73 13.91
N MET A 15 45.96 8.27 14.50
CA MET A 15 46.40 9.66 14.48
C MET A 15 47.52 9.74 13.45
N ALA A 16 47.45 10.61 12.46
CA ALA A 16 48.57 10.88 11.55
C ALA A 16 48.71 12.39 11.31
N LEU A 17 49.91 12.86 11.50
CA LEU A 17 50.44 14.21 11.54
C LEU A 17 50.36 14.95 10.19
N ILE A 18 50.23 16.24 10.34
CA ILE A 18 50.35 17.36 9.34
C ILE A 18 51.83 17.55 8.99
N ALA A 19 52.14 17.75 7.71
CA ALA A 19 53.35 18.45 7.28
C ALA A 19 52.99 19.43 6.13
N CYS A 20 53.08 20.72 6.44
CA CYS A 20 53.01 21.82 5.47
C CYS A 20 54.37 21.95 4.74
N VAL A 21 54.35 22.07 3.41
CA VAL A 21 55.45 22.68 2.66
C VAL A 21 54.87 23.69 1.68
N ALA A 22 55.17 24.95 1.89
CA ALA A 22 54.91 26.03 0.95
C ALA A 22 56.14 26.22 0.04
N ILE A 23 55.93 26.23 -1.28
CA ILE A 23 56.93 26.69 -2.24
C ILE A 23 56.27 27.78 -3.11
N VAL A 24 56.81 29.00 -2.99
CA VAL A 24 56.56 30.14 -3.87
C VAL A 24 57.60 30.10 -4.98
N ALA A 25 57.17 30.10 -6.23
CA ALA A 25 58.05 30.48 -7.35
C ALA A 25 57.30 31.38 -8.33
N ALA A 26 57.72 32.62 -8.40
CA ALA A 26 57.30 33.58 -9.42
C ALA A 26 58.21 33.42 -10.65
N ALA A 27 57.60 33.38 -11.86
CA ALA A 27 58.28 33.65 -13.11
C ALA A 27 57.31 34.31 -14.09
N CYS A 28 57.69 35.50 -14.53
CA CYS A 28 57.09 36.26 -15.64
C CYS A 28 57.47 35.67 -17.00
N GLY A 29 56.57 35.79 -17.97
CA GLY A 29 57.02 35.88 -19.37
C GLY A 29 56.13 35.30 -20.44
N SER A 30 55.57 36.20 -21.25
CA SER A 30 55.31 36.11 -22.70
C SER A 30 53.97 35.54 -23.21
N ASP A 31 53.22 36.44 -23.82
CA ASP A 31 52.05 36.24 -24.65
C ASP A 31 52.27 35.21 -25.78
N VAL A 32 51.47 34.16 -25.78
CA VAL A 32 51.12 33.43 -26.98
C VAL A 32 49.60 33.17 -27.00
N ASN A 33 48.94 33.85 -27.93
CA ASN A 33 47.53 33.73 -28.18
C ASN A 33 47.24 32.33 -28.80
N THR A 34 46.83 31.40 -27.99
CA THR A 34 46.31 30.10 -28.42
C THR A 34 44.86 30.00 -27.95
N SER A 35 43.93 30.01 -28.90
CA SER A 35 42.51 29.70 -28.66
C SER A 35 42.41 28.30 -28.07
N SER A 36 42.43 28.14 -26.77
CA SER A 36 42.06 26.92 -26.13
C SER A 36 40.53 26.89 -26.00
N THR A 37 39.91 26.02 -26.74
CA THR A 37 38.56 25.54 -26.47
C THR A 37 38.55 25.08 -25.01
N ALA A 38 37.93 25.87 -24.13
CA ALA A 38 37.70 25.47 -22.75
C ALA A 38 36.76 24.26 -22.80
N THR A 39 37.30 23.08 -22.56
CA THR A 39 36.51 21.92 -22.22
C THR A 39 35.82 22.22 -20.90
N GLU A 40 34.53 22.39 -20.93
CA GLU A 40 33.70 22.55 -19.73
C GLU A 40 34.04 21.40 -18.76
N PRO A 41 34.36 21.69 -17.49
CA PRO A 41 34.60 20.58 -16.54
C PRO A 41 33.38 19.69 -16.49
N PRO A 42 33.55 18.36 -16.36
CA PRO A 42 32.44 17.48 -16.21
C PRO A 42 31.57 17.97 -15.05
N PRO A 43 30.23 17.91 -15.16
CA PRO A 43 29.35 18.34 -14.09
C PRO A 43 29.78 17.66 -12.80
N SER A 44 29.94 18.45 -11.74
CA SER A 44 30.16 17.91 -10.40
C SER A 44 29.08 16.89 -10.10
N PRO A 45 29.40 15.74 -9.49
CA PRO A 45 28.37 14.81 -9.09
C PRO A 45 27.36 15.58 -8.24
N SER A 46 26.13 15.70 -8.74
CA SER A 46 25.03 16.23 -7.95
C SER A 46 24.96 15.38 -6.69
N ASN A 47 24.82 16.04 -5.52
CA ASN A 47 24.53 15.30 -4.29
C ASN A 47 23.39 14.31 -4.58
N PRO A 48 23.53 13.03 -4.18
CA PRO A 48 22.46 12.06 -4.36
C PRO A 48 21.19 12.66 -3.75
N LYS A 49 20.13 12.73 -4.55
CA LYS A 49 18.83 13.19 -4.07
C LYS A 49 18.17 12.08 -3.28
N THR A 50 17.49 12.44 -2.21
CA THR A 50 16.67 11.52 -1.44
C THR A 50 15.25 12.02 -1.45
N ILE A 51 14.29 11.15 -1.71
CA ILE A 51 12.87 11.40 -1.52
C ILE A 51 12.33 10.49 -0.42
N THR A 52 11.35 10.99 0.30
CA THR A 52 10.62 10.21 1.33
C THR A 52 9.26 9.81 0.79
N LEU A 53 9.02 8.49 0.71
CA LEU A 53 7.71 7.92 0.41
C LEU A 53 6.96 7.67 1.71
N VAL A 54 5.88 8.43 1.93
CA VAL A 54 4.91 8.17 3.00
C VAL A 54 3.97 7.05 2.53
N THR A 55 3.85 5.98 3.31
CA THR A 55 3.06 4.81 2.89
C THR A 55 2.54 4.00 4.08
N HIS A 56 1.64 3.06 3.80
CA HIS A 56 1.23 2.04 4.75
C HIS A 56 2.33 0.97 4.93
N GLU A 57 2.25 0.22 6.02
CA GLU A 57 3.29 -0.74 6.41
C GLU A 57 3.37 -1.98 5.53
N SER A 58 2.36 -2.23 4.70
CA SER A 58 2.34 -3.35 3.74
C SER A 58 2.90 -3.00 2.36
N PHE A 59 3.38 -1.77 2.15
CA PHE A 59 4.05 -1.41 0.91
C PHE A 59 5.37 -2.16 0.77
N ALA A 60 5.57 -2.81 -0.37
CA ALA A 60 6.80 -3.49 -0.69
C ALA A 60 7.07 -3.48 -2.20
N LEU A 61 8.31 -3.21 -2.56
CA LEU A 61 8.91 -3.51 -3.85
C LEU A 61 10.23 -4.24 -3.60
N SER A 62 10.68 -5.07 -4.54
CA SER A 62 11.95 -5.77 -4.39
C SER A 62 13.13 -4.78 -4.29
N GLU A 63 14.15 -5.15 -3.51
CA GLU A 63 15.37 -4.35 -3.37
C GLU A 63 16.05 -4.09 -4.71
N ASP A 64 16.01 -5.07 -5.62
CA ASP A 64 16.62 -4.97 -6.95
C ASP A 64 15.92 -3.93 -7.82
N VAL A 65 14.59 -3.84 -7.78
CA VAL A 65 13.79 -2.88 -8.54
C VAL A 65 14.01 -1.46 -8.01
N LEU A 66 14.04 -1.26 -6.68
CA LEU A 66 14.38 0.03 -6.08
C LEU A 66 15.85 0.43 -6.33
N ALA A 67 16.77 -0.55 -6.31
CA ALA A 67 18.18 -0.28 -6.63
C ALA A 67 18.37 0.10 -8.09
N ALA A 68 17.62 -0.49 -9.02
CA ALA A 68 17.63 -0.12 -10.44
C ALA A 68 17.17 1.33 -10.64
N PHE A 69 16.09 1.75 -9.99
CA PHE A 69 15.65 3.14 -9.97
C PHE A 69 16.73 4.10 -9.47
N THR A 70 17.37 3.74 -8.34
CA THR A 70 18.46 4.55 -7.78
C THR A 70 19.67 4.61 -8.71
N ALA A 71 20.03 3.50 -9.36
CA ALA A 71 21.15 3.46 -10.30
C ALA A 71 20.91 4.29 -11.56
N GLU A 72 19.67 4.32 -12.06
CA GLU A 72 19.29 5.08 -13.24
C GLU A 72 19.18 6.58 -12.96
N THR A 73 18.58 6.96 -11.82
CA THR A 73 18.21 8.34 -11.54
C THR A 73 19.16 9.05 -10.58
N GLY A 74 19.94 8.32 -9.78
CA GLY A 74 20.70 8.87 -8.66
C GLY A 74 19.82 9.27 -7.47
N ILE A 75 18.53 8.87 -7.45
CA ILE A 75 17.58 9.19 -6.39
C ILE A 75 17.46 7.99 -5.46
N THR A 76 17.61 8.23 -4.16
CA THR A 76 17.34 7.23 -3.11
C THR A 76 15.92 7.42 -2.57
N VAL A 77 15.19 6.34 -2.34
CA VAL A 77 13.86 6.35 -1.75
C VAL A 77 13.95 5.89 -0.30
N GLU A 78 13.53 6.74 0.63
CA GLU A 78 13.36 6.41 2.05
C GLU A 78 11.87 6.19 2.34
N LEU A 79 11.55 5.07 3.01
CA LEU A 79 10.18 4.74 3.37
C LEU A 79 9.84 5.32 4.74
N LEU A 80 8.75 6.08 4.81
CA LEU A 80 8.11 6.49 6.06
C LEU A 80 6.79 5.74 6.19
N THR A 81 6.83 4.62 6.89
CA THR A 81 5.64 3.81 7.15
C THR A 81 4.86 4.37 8.35
N SER A 82 3.55 4.49 8.20
CA SER A 82 2.68 5.19 9.15
C SER A 82 1.42 4.38 9.49
N GLY A 83 1.59 3.10 9.83
CA GLY A 83 0.47 2.18 10.06
C GLY A 83 -0.26 1.85 8.76
N ASP A 84 -1.58 1.67 8.82
CA ASP A 84 -2.38 1.41 7.62
C ASP A 84 -2.75 2.71 6.88
N ALA A 85 -3.24 2.61 5.65
CA ALA A 85 -3.46 3.70 4.71
C ALA A 85 -4.29 4.88 5.25
N GLY A 86 -5.35 4.60 6.00
CA GLY A 86 -6.17 5.64 6.65
C GLY A 86 -5.37 6.44 7.69
N THR A 87 -4.46 5.77 8.42
CA THR A 87 -3.57 6.43 9.39
C THR A 87 -2.51 7.29 8.66
N ALA A 88 -1.89 6.77 7.60
CA ALA A 88 -0.91 7.51 6.79
C ALA A 88 -1.53 8.77 6.19
N LEU A 89 -2.72 8.68 5.62
CA LEU A 89 -3.47 9.83 5.09
C LEU A 89 -3.80 10.84 6.19
N ASN A 90 -4.28 10.40 7.35
CA ASN A 90 -4.61 11.30 8.46
C ASN A 90 -3.38 12.09 8.93
N GLN A 91 -2.22 11.44 9.06
CA GLN A 91 -0.97 12.10 9.43
C GLN A 91 -0.52 13.10 8.38
N SER A 92 -0.66 12.77 7.09
CA SER A 92 -0.33 13.66 5.98
C SER A 92 -1.24 14.91 5.96
N ILE A 93 -2.52 14.75 6.26
CA ILE A 93 -3.46 15.88 6.38
C ILE A 93 -3.09 16.78 7.56
N LEU A 94 -2.76 16.20 8.71
CA LEU A 94 -2.37 16.95 9.91
C LEU A 94 -1.05 17.71 9.74
N SER A 95 -0.17 17.28 8.83
CA SER A 95 1.09 17.92 8.49
C SER A 95 1.01 18.83 7.26
N ALA A 96 -0.20 19.15 6.77
CA ALA A 96 -0.39 20.04 5.63
C ALA A 96 0.41 21.34 5.76
N GLY A 97 1.13 21.71 4.68
CA GLY A 97 2.03 22.86 4.67
C GLY A 97 3.46 22.62 5.19
N ASN A 98 3.70 21.46 5.84
CA ASN A 98 5.02 20.95 6.17
C ASN A 98 4.98 19.43 6.03
N PRO A 99 4.95 18.90 4.79
CA PRO A 99 4.68 17.50 4.52
C PRO A 99 5.72 16.59 5.17
N LEU A 100 5.28 15.38 5.56
CA LEU A 100 6.13 14.36 6.18
C LEU A 100 7.09 13.71 5.19
N GLY A 101 6.81 13.84 3.91
CA GLY A 101 7.60 13.27 2.81
C GLY A 101 7.31 13.99 1.50
N ASP A 102 7.74 13.38 0.40
CA ASP A 102 7.65 13.95 -0.95
C ASP A 102 6.54 13.32 -1.77
N VAL A 103 6.31 12.04 -1.54
CA VAL A 103 5.30 11.23 -2.23
C VAL A 103 4.48 10.47 -1.19
N ILE A 104 3.20 10.26 -1.46
CA ILE A 104 2.33 9.38 -0.67
C ILE A 104 1.80 8.27 -1.55
N PHE A 105 1.83 7.01 -1.06
CA PHE A 105 1.25 5.84 -1.69
C PHE A 105 0.26 5.15 -0.75
N GLY A 106 -0.77 4.49 -1.32
CA GLY A 106 -1.76 3.68 -0.60
C GLY A 106 -3.05 4.43 -0.29
N ILE A 107 -3.22 5.66 -0.82
CA ILE A 107 -4.56 6.27 -0.86
C ILE A 107 -5.38 5.47 -1.86
N ASP A 108 -6.51 4.91 -1.43
CA ASP A 108 -7.38 4.14 -2.29
C ASP A 108 -8.64 4.91 -2.71
N ASN A 109 -9.46 4.31 -3.57
CA ASN A 109 -10.71 4.92 -4.05
C ASN A 109 -11.71 5.23 -2.91
N THR A 110 -11.60 4.60 -1.74
CA THR A 110 -12.46 4.87 -0.58
C THR A 110 -12.00 6.11 0.21
N LEU A 111 -10.72 6.45 0.13
CA LEU A 111 -10.07 7.58 0.80
C LEU A 111 -9.81 8.77 -0.15
N MET A 112 -9.94 8.57 -1.46
CA MET A 112 -9.56 9.51 -2.51
C MET A 112 -10.18 10.90 -2.31
N SER A 113 -11.50 10.98 -2.11
CA SER A 113 -12.20 12.27 -1.93
C SER A 113 -11.62 13.07 -0.76
N ARG A 114 -11.34 12.40 0.37
CA ARG A 114 -10.75 13.03 1.55
C ARG A 114 -9.36 13.61 1.29
N ALA A 115 -8.53 12.88 0.54
CA ALA A 115 -7.19 13.34 0.17
C ALA A 115 -7.26 14.57 -0.75
N LEU A 116 -8.17 14.54 -1.73
CA LEU A 116 -8.37 15.63 -2.69
C LEU A 116 -8.93 16.89 -2.02
N GLU A 117 -9.90 16.76 -1.11
CA GLU A 117 -10.46 17.86 -0.33
C GLU A 117 -9.46 18.53 0.61
N ALA A 118 -8.55 17.74 1.18
CA ALA A 118 -7.52 18.23 2.08
C ALA A 118 -6.46 19.11 1.37
N ASN A 119 -6.42 19.12 0.02
CA ASN A 119 -5.51 19.90 -0.79
C ASN A 119 -4.03 19.71 -0.40
N ILE A 120 -3.65 18.47 -0.08
CA ILE A 120 -2.28 18.09 0.30
C ILE A 120 -1.47 17.53 -0.87
N LEU A 121 -2.00 17.52 -2.08
CA LEU A 121 -1.42 16.89 -3.25
C LEU A 121 -1.25 17.87 -4.41
N ASP A 122 -0.10 17.83 -5.06
CA ASP A 122 0.20 18.56 -6.28
C ASP A 122 -0.21 17.73 -7.51
N ALA A 123 -0.71 18.39 -8.54
CA ALA A 123 -1.07 17.73 -9.80
C ALA A 123 0.18 17.36 -10.60
N TYR A 124 0.16 16.14 -11.15
CA TYR A 124 1.19 15.66 -12.08
C TYR A 124 0.59 14.72 -13.12
N GLU A 125 0.59 15.13 -14.37
CA GLU A 125 0.19 14.30 -15.50
C GLU A 125 1.37 13.49 -16.02
N SER A 126 1.51 12.26 -15.51
CA SER A 126 2.56 11.34 -15.97
C SER A 126 2.34 10.93 -17.43
N PRO A 127 3.40 10.93 -18.28
CA PRO A 127 3.29 10.40 -19.64
C PRO A 127 2.89 8.93 -19.69
N LEU A 128 3.14 8.15 -18.63
CA LEU A 128 2.81 6.73 -18.54
C LEU A 128 1.32 6.46 -18.30
N LEU A 129 0.51 7.48 -18.02
CA LEU A 129 -0.95 7.34 -18.02
C LEU A 129 -1.50 6.87 -19.37
N ALA A 130 -0.76 7.05 -20.46
CA ALA A 130 -1.13 6.52 -21.76
C ALA A 130 -1.16 4.98 -21.82
N GLU A 131 -0.44 4.30 -20.94
CA GLU A 131 -0.36 2.84 -20.85
C GLU A 131 -1.36 2.25 -19.84
N ILE A 132 -2.10 3.10 -19.13
CA ILE A 132 -3.06 2.70 -18.11
C ILE A 132 -4.47 2.83 -18.70
N PRO A 133 -5.34 1.80 -18.59
CA PRO A 133 -6.74 1.86 -19.00
C PRO A 133 -7.51 2.98 -18.30
N ASP A 134 -8.46 3.60 -19.03
CA ASP A 134 -9.20 4.75 -18.53
C ASP A 134 -10.06 4.41 -17.30
N GLU A 135 -10.49 3.16 -17.16
CA GLU A 135 -11.26 2.67 -16.00
C GLU A 135 -10.53 2.78 -14.67
N PHE A 136 -9.19 2.88 -14.69
CA PHE A 136 -8.37 3.07 -13.47
C PHE A 136 -8.06 4.55 -13.18
N LYS A 137 -8.34 5.47 -14.11
CA LYS A 137 -8.06 6.90 -13.98
C LYS A 137 -9.24 7.61 -13.31
N LEU A 138 -9.36 7.49 -11.98
CA LEU A 138 -10.51 8.00 -11.24
C LEU A 138 -10.40 9.48 -10.85
N ASP A 139 -9.21 10.10 -10.97
CA ASP A 139 -8.97 11.52 -10.68
C ASP A 139 -8.52 12.29 -11.92
N ASP A 140 -9.44 13.01 -12.53
CA ASP A 140 -9.20 13.87 -13.70
C ASP A 140 -8.28 15.07 -13.37
N THR A 141 -8.00 15.33 -12.10
CA THR A 141 -7.09 16.43 -11.68
C THR A 141 -5.62 16.00 -11.62
N HIS A 142 -5.32 14.73 -11.88
CA HIS A 142 -3.97 14.16 -11.85
C HIS A 142 -3.22 14.39 -10.53
N ARG A 143 -3.92 14.50 -9.41
CA ARG A 143 -3.33 14.56 -8.07
C ARG A 143 -3.14 13.18 -7.45
N LEU A 144 -3.92 12.21 -7.92
CA LEU A 144 -3.83 10.80 -7.58
C LEU A 144 -3.74 9.96 -8.84
N LEU A 145 -2.61 9.26 -9.00
CA LEU A 145 -2.34 8.43 -10.17
C LEU A 145 -2.47 6.95 -9.78
N PRO A 146 -3.16 6.11 -10.60
CA PRO A 146 -3.41 4.71 -10.27
C PRO A 146 -2.14 3.88 -10.32
N VAL A 147 -1.95 2.98 -9.35
CA VAL A 147 -0.78 2.10 -9.26
C VAL A 147 -1.16 0.63 -9.21
N SER A 148 -2.19 0.27 -8.45
CA SER A 148 -2.59 -1.12 -8.28
C SER A 148 -4.09 -1.26 -8.14
N VAL A 149 -4.60 -2.47 -8.36
CA VAL A 149 -5.98 -2.84 -8.12
C VAL A 149 -6.06 -4.17 -7.39
N GLY A 150 -6.94 -4.24 -6.38
CA GLY A 150 -7.24 -5.45 -5.64
C GLY A 150 -8.69 -5.40 -5.17
N ASP A 151 -9.33 -6.55 -5.04
CA ASP A 151 -10.67 -6.61 -4.49
C ASP A 151 -10.58 -7.04 -3.03
N VAL A 152 -11.11 -6.22 -2.13
CA VAL A 152 -11.18 -6.55 -0.70
C VAL A 152 -12.33 -7.52 -0.48
N CYS A 153 -12.01 -8.69 0.05
CA CYS A 153 -12.94 -9.80 0.22
C CYS A 153 -12.73 -10.49 1.57
N LEU A 154 -13.69 -11.32 1.96
CA LEU A 154 -13.47 -12.30 3.02
C LEU A 154 -12.54 -13.41 2.51
N ASN A 155 -11.53 -13.71 3.30
CA ASN A 155 -10.67 -14.88 3.14
C ASN A 155 -10.87 -15.83 4.31
N TYR A 156 -10.76 -17.13 4.08
CA TYR A 156 -10.91 -18.13 5.13
C TYR A 156 -9.85 -19.23 5.04
N ASP A 157 -9.51 -19.81 6.17
CA ASP A 157 -8.60 -20.94 6.34
C ASP A 157 -9.34 -22.25 5.99
N VAL A 158 -9.03 -22.84 4.83
CA VAL A 158 -9.67 -24.05 4.32
C VAL A 158 -9.46 -25.23 5.26
N GLY A 159 -8.27 -25.35 5.85
CA GLY A 159 -7.93 -26.41 6.81
C GLY A 159 -8.80 -26.32 8.06
N TYR A 160 -8.93 -25.14 8.64
CA TYR A 160 -9.77 -24.94 9.82
C TYR A 160 -11.21 -25.41 9.60
N PHE A 161 -11.84 -24.98 8.49
CA PHE A 161 -13.23 -25.34 8.20
C PHE A 161 -13.40 -26.83 7.95
N THR A 162 -12.45 -27.45 7.23
CA THR A 162 -12.44 -28.89 6.95
C THR A 162 -12.30 -29.72 8.22
N ASP A 163 -11.32 -29.39 9.06
CA ASP A 163 -10.98 -30.15 10.28
C ASP A 163 -12.09 -30.08 11.35
N ASN A 164 -12.81 -28.96 11.40
CA ASN A 164 -13.91 -28.76 12.35
C ASN A 164 -15.28 -29.18 11.79
N GLY A 165 -15.38 -29.53 10.50
CA GLY A 165 -16.64 -29.93 9.86
C GLY A 165 -17.66 -28.78 9.81
N ILE A 166 -17.21 -27.53 9.74
CA ILE A 166 -18.04 -26.33 9.64
C ILE A 166 -18.05 -25.87 8.17
N ALA A 167 -19.20 -25.48 7.65
CA ALA A 167 -19.30 -24.90 6.32
C ALA A 167 -18.71 -23.48 6.33
N PRO A 168 -17.78 -23.12 5.39
CA PRO A 168 -17.30 -21.76 5.27
C PRO A 168 -18.42 -20.83 4.79
N PRO A 169 -18.35 -19.49 5.10
CA PRO A 169 -19.33 -18.54 4.62
C PRO A 169 -19.30 -18.45 3.08
N GLN A 170 -20.44 -18.17 2.47
CA GLN A 170 -20.59 -17.97 1.02
C GLN A 170 -21.05 -16.55 0.70
N SER A 171 -21.45 -15.77 1.72
CA SER A 171 -21.95 -14.40 1.61
C SER A 171 -21.62 -13.61 2.87
N LEU A 172 -21.79 -12.28 2.82
CA LEU A 172 -21.70 -11.42 4.01
C LEU A 172 -22.74 -11.82 5.07
N GLY A 173 -23.96 -12.18 4.64
CA GLY A 173 -25.04 -12.56 5.56
C GLY A 173 -24.72 -13.77 6.43
N ASP A 174 -23.96 -14.74 5.90
CA ASP A 174 -23.61 -15.96 6.63
C ASP A 174 -22.74 -15.68 7.87
N LEU A 175 -22.01 -14.56 7.90
CA LEU A 175 -21.17 -14.17 9.04
C LEU A 175 -21.93 -13.98 10.34
N THR A 176 -23.24 -13.78 10.27
CA THR A 176 -24.12 -13.64 11.44
C THR A 176 -24.60 -14.96 12.00
N ASP A 177 -24.33 -16.09 11.29
CA ASP A 177 -24.69 -17.44 11.78
C ASP A 177 -23.95 -17.71 13.10
N PRO A 178 -24.68 -18.18 14.15
CA PRO A 178 -24.08 -18.61 15.41
C PRO A 178 -22.99 -19.69 15.28
N ALA A 179 -23.00 -20.48 14.21
CA ALA A 179 -21.95 -21.47 13.92
C ALA A 179 -20.60 -20.82 13.61
N LEU A 180 -20.59 -19.56 13.15
CA LEU A 180 -19.39 -18.76 12.86
C LEU A 180 -19.02 -17.79 13.99
N LYS A 181 -19.62 -17.96 15.17
CA LYS A 181 -19.38 -17.06 16.31
C LYS A 181 -17.92 -17.01 16.72
N GLY A 182 -17.38 -15.79 16.75
CA GLY A 182 -16.01 -15.54 17.16
C GLY A 182 -14.95 -15.96 16.14
N LEU A 183 -15.33 -16.25 14.89
CA LEU A 183 -14.39 -16.71 13.86
C LEU A 183 -13.88 -15.59 12.94
N LEU A 184 -14.51 -14.40 12.95
CA LEU A 184 -14.17 -13.29 12.06
C LEU A 184 -13.24 -12.27 12.70
N VAL A 185 -12.24 -11.81 11.96
CA VAL A 185 -11.49 -10.58 12.22
C VAL A 185 -11.65 -9.60 11.05
N VAL A 186 -11.86 -8.33 11.38
CA VAL A 186 -11.95 -7.21 10.45
C VAL A 186 -11.02 -6.09 10.89
N GLN A 187 -10.71 -5.15 10.01
CA GLN A 187 -9.96 -3.96 10.36
C GLN A 187 -10.90 -2.81 10.73
N ASN A 188 -10.37 -1.85 11.50
CA ASN A 188 -11.08 -0.64 11.85
C ASN A 188 -11.20 0.30 10.61
N PRO A 189 -12.40 0.66 10.15
CA PRO A 189 -12.61 1.49 8.97
C PRO A 189 -12.10 2.93 9.11
N ALA A 190 -11.84 3.40 10.33
CA ALA A 190 -11.28 4.73 10.57
C ALA A 190 -9.76 4.80 10.32
N THR A 191 -9.05 3.67 10.35
CA THR A 191 -7.58 3.60 10.25
C THR A 191 -7.10 2.79 9.07
N SER A 192 -7.90 1.85 8.56
CA SER A 192 -7.55 0.87 7.54
C SER A 192 -8.43 1.02 6.29
N SER A 193 -7.80 1.03 5.12
CA SER A 193 -8.53 1.06 3.85
C SER A 193 -9.29 -0.23 3.56
N PRO A 194 -8.73 -1.46 3.73
CA PRO A 194 -9.54 -2.67 3.61
C PRO A 194 -10.67 -2.75 4.65
N GLY A 195 -10.48 -2.21 5.86
CA GLY A 195 -11.56 -2.08 6.84
C GLY A 195 -12.70 -1.17 6.36
N LEU A 196 -12.36 -0.05 5.73
CA LEU A 196 -13.35 0.85 5.13
C LEU A 196 -14.03 0.22 3.92
N ALA A 197 -13.28 -0.46 3.05
CA ALA A 197 -13.83 -1.21 1.92
C ALA A 197 -14.85 -2.26 2.36
N PHE A 198 -14.58 -2.99 3.45
CA PHE A 198 -15.51 -3.97 4.00
C PHE A 198 -16.75 -3.34 4.63
N LEU A 199 -16.62 -2.17 5.28
CA LEU A 199 -17.78 -1.40 5.72
C LEU A 199 -18.64 -0.99 4.52
N LEU A 200 -18.02 -0.48 3.45
CA LEU A 200 -18.73 -0.08 2.23
C LEU A 200 -19.36 -1.28 1.51
N ALA A 201 -18.71 -2.46 1.50
CA ALA A 201 -19.30 -3.69 1.00
C ALA A 201 -20.59 -4.03 1.74
N SER A 202 -20.60 -3.93 3.06
CA SER A 202 -21.81 -4.17 3.88
C SER A 202 -22.92 -3.14 3.61
N ILE A 203 -22.55 -1.88 3.35
CA ILE A 203 -23.49 -0.83 2.96
C ILE A 203 -24.10 -1.12 1.58
N ALA A 204 -23.27 -1.55 0.61
CA ALA A 204 -23.73 -1.90 -0.73
C ALA A 204 -24.68 -3.10 -0.71
N GLU A 205 -24.41 -4.11 0.12
CA GLU A 205 -25.21 -5.33 0.21
C GLU A 205 -26.53 -5.11 0.94
N PHE A 206 -26.51 -4.48 2.11
CA PHE A 206 -27.68 -4.41 2.99
C PHE A 206 -28.45 -3.08 2.92
N GLY A 207 -27.85 -2.04 2.35
CA GLY A 207 -28.49 -0.73 2.21
C GLY A 207 -28.86 -0.04 3.53
N PHE A 208 -29.73 0.97 3.40
CA PHE A 208 -30.15 1.85 4.51
C PHE A 208 -31.61 1.63 4.94
N ASP A 209 -32.42 1.00 4.10
CA ASP A 209 -33.85 0.87 4.23
C ASP A 209 -34.28 -0.58 4.38
N GLY A 210 -35.45 -0.81 5.00
CA GLY A 210 -36.03 -2.12 5.20
C GLY A 210 -35.84 -2.66 6.62
N ASP A 211 -36.22 -3.94 6.81
CA ASP A 211 -36.20 -4.58 8.12
C ASP A 211 -34.78 -4.98 8.57
N TYR A 212 -33.84 -5.10 7.63
CA TYR A 212 -32.44 -5.46 7.88
C TYR A 212 -31.52 -4.57 7.05
N THR A 213 -30.63 -3.83 7.72
CA THR A 213 -29.74 -2.85 7.12
C THR A 213 -28.29 -3.16 7.47
N TRP A 214 -27.33 -2.43 6.87
CA TRP A 214 -25.92 -2.54 7.23
C TRP A 214 -25.67 -2.32 8.72
N LYS A 215 -26.47 -1.45 9.39
CA LYS A 215 -26.37 -1.26 10.85
C LYS A 215 -26.83 -2.48 11.63
N SER A 216 -27.90 -3.13 11.16
CA SER A 216 -28.37 -4.41 11.74
C SER A 216 -27.30 -5.49 11.59
N PHE A 217 -26.71 -5.61 10.41
CA PHE A 217 -25.62 -6.55 10.12
C PHE A 217 -24.43 -6.36 11.09
N TRP A 218 -23.96 -5.12 11.29
CA TRP A 218 -22.84 -4.87 12.20
C TRP A 218 -23.20 -5.08 13.67
N ALA A 219 -24.44 -4.83 14.07
CA ALA A 219 -24.92 -5.17 15.42
C ALA A 219 -24.92 -6.70 15.64
N ASP A 220 -25.33 -7.47 14.64
CA ASP A 220 -25.30 -8.93 14.70
C ASP A 220 -23.85 -9.46 14.66
N LEU A 221 -22.95 -8.88 13.87
CA LEU A 221 -21.53 -9.23 13.89
C LEU A 221 -20.88 -8.98 15.26
N ARG A 222 -21.22 -7.84 15.90
CA ARG A 222 -20.78 -7.58 17.27
C ARG A 222 -21.28 -8.64 18.23
N ALA A 223 -22.56 -9.00 18.17
CA ALA A 223 -23.15 -10.06 19.00
C ALA A 223 -22.52 -11.44 18.68
N ASN A 224 -22.09 -11.65 17.44
CA ASN A 224 -21.40 -12.84 16.97
C ASN A 224 -19.88 -12.83 17.28
N GLY A 225 -19.38 -11.80 17.97
CA GLY A 225 -18.02 -11.77 18.50
C GLY A 225 -16.95 -11.44 17.44
N VAL A 226 -17.27 -10.56 16.48
CA VAL A 226 -16.28 -10.04 15.54
C VAL A 226 -15.11 -9.39 16.29
N ARG A 227 -13.87 -9.69 15.84
CA ARG A 227 -12.66 -9.01 16.31
C ARG A 227 -12.37 -7.83 15.40
N VAL A 228 -11.94 -6.71 15.97
CA VAL A 228 -11.51 -5.53 15.24
C VAL A 228 -10.01 -5.30 15.49
N SER A 229 -9.23 -5.27 14.44
CA SER A 229 -7.79 -4.96 14.46
C SER A 229 -7.54 -3.55 13.92
N PRO A 230 -6.43 -2.87 14.31
CA PRO A 230 -6.17 -1.49 13.87
C PRO A 230 -5.90 -1.39 12.36
N GLY A 231 -5.27 -2.43 11.76
CA GLY A 231 -4.88 -2.47 10.35
C GLY A 231 -4.86 -3.87 9.78
N TRP A 232 -4.49 -3.95 8.50
CA TRP A 232 -4.45 -5.22 7.78
C TRP A 232 -3.34 -6.14 8.29
N THR A 233 -2.16 -5.59 8.59
CA THR A 233 -1.01 -6.38 9.07
C THR A 233 -1.33 -7.11 10.36
N GLU A 234 -1.94 -6.44 11.35
CA GLU A 234 -2.32 -7.07 12.61
C GLU A 234 -3.44 -8.10 12.42
N ALA A 235 -4.42 -7.82 11.56
CA ALA A 235 -5.48 -8.76 11.26
C ALA A 235 -4.94 -10.02 10.57
N TYR A 236 -4.14 -9.86 9.51
CA TYR A 236 -3.69 -10.96 8.67
C TYR A 236 -2.55 -11.76 9.30
N TYR A 237 -1.50 -11.10 9.77
CA TYR A 237 -0.34 -11.76 10.36
C TYR A 237 -0.38 -11.92 11.89
N GLY A 238 -1.40 -11.36 12.56
CA GLY A 238 -1.58 -11.49 14.01
C GLY A 238 -2.77 -12.35 14.40
N ASP A 239 -3.95 -12.06 13.84
CA ASP A 239 -5.21 -12.65 14.28
C ASP A 239 -5.68 -13.83 13.41
N PHE A 240 -5.38 -13.85 12.11
CA PHE A 240 -5.80 -14.90 11.18
C PHE A 240 -5.07 -16.22 11.45
N THR A 241 -5.78 -17.33 11.42
CA THR A 241 -5.22 -18.65 11.79
C THR A 241 -4.10 -19.09 10.87
N TRP A 242 -4.27 -18.93 9.55
CA TRP A 242 -3.29 -19.43 8.60
C TRP A 242 -2.00 -18.59 8.61
N ALA A 243 -2.09 -17.32 8.28
CA ALA A 243 -0.91 -16.48 8.12
C ALA A 243 -0.27 -16.07 9.45
N GLY A 244 -1.10 -15.79 10.47
CA GLY A 244 -0.67 -15.28 11.77
C GLY A 244 -0.51 -16.31 12.86
N GLY A 245 -1.08 -17.51 12.68
CA GLY A 245 -1.21 -18.49 13.76
C GLY A 245 -2.11 -17.99 14.89
N GLY A 246 -3.02 -17.06 14.58
CA GLY A 246 -4.02 -16.52 15.49
C GLY A 246 -5.19 -17.48 15.72
N ASP A 247 -6.35 -16.95 16.10
CA ASP A 247 -7.54 -17.73 16.44
C ASP A 247 -8.78 -17.37 15.61
N ARG A 248 -8.60 -16.60 14.51
CA ARG A 248 -9.67 -16.15 13.60
C ARG A 248 -9.51 -16.79 12.22
N PRO A 249 -10.30 -17.82 11.87
CA PRO A 249 -10.19 -18.50 10.58
C PRO A 249 -10.86 -17.74 9.41
N ILE A 250 -11.48 -16.58 9.66
CA ILE A 250 -12.02 -15.70 8.65
C ILE A 250 -11.42 -14.30 8.86
N VAL A 251 -10.89 -13.73 7.78
CA VAL A 251 -10.27 -12.39 7.78
C VAL A 251 -10.74 -11.58 6.59
N VAL A 252 -10.88 -10.26 6.76
CA VAL A 252 -10.99 -9.34 5.63
C VAL A 252 -9.60 -9.15 5.03
N SER A 253 -9.44 -9.51 3.76
CA SER A 253 -8.20 -9.39 3.02
C SER A 253 -8.51 -9.21 1.52
N TYR A 254 -7.68 -9.73 0.62
CA TYR A 254 -7.81 -9.52 -0.81
C TYR A 254 -8.17 -10.79 -1.56
N ALA A 255 -8.86 -10.64 -2.70
CA ALA A 255 -9.11 -11.74 -3.64
C ALA A 255 -7.82 -12.38 -4.18
N SER A 256 -6.73 -11.63 -4.12
CA SER A 256 -5.38 -12.02 -4.52
C SER A 256 -4.45 -12.40 -3.36
N SER A 257 -4.97 -12.61 -2.15
CA SER A 257 -4.17 -13.11 -1.01
C SER A 257 -3.77 -14.59 -1.13
N PRO A 258 -4.59 -15.51 -1.67
CA PRO A 258 -4.24 -16.93 -1.74
C PRO A 258 -2.92 -17.25 -2.47
N PRO A 259 -2.50 -16.55 -3.54
CA PRO A 259 -1.17 -16.73 -4.14
C PRO A 259 -0.01 -16.56 -3.18
N ALA A 260 -0.09 -15.61 -2.23
CA ALA A 260 0.96 -15.40 -1.24
C ALA A 260 1.19 -16.65 -0.39
N GLU A 261 0.10 -17.29 0.03
CA GLU A 261 0.15 -18.50 0.86
C GLU A 261 0.74 -19.70 0.13
N VAL A 262 0.59 -19.74 -1.20
CA VAL A 262 1.24 -20.76 -2.04
C VAL A 262 2.71 -20.43 -2.29
N PHE A 263 3.00 -19.16 -2.55
CA PHE A 263 4.34 -18.70 -2.92
C PHE A 263 5.34 -18.82 -1.77
N PHE A 264 4.96 -18.45 -0.54
CA PHE A 264 5.83 -18.48 0.63
C PHE A 264 5.84 -19.82 1.37
N ALA A 265 5.00 -20.78 0.99
CA ALA A 265 4.97 -22.09 1.65
C ALA A 265 6.10 -23.01 1.20
N GLU A 266 6.72 -23.72 2.15
CA GLU A 266 7.71 -24.78 1.89
C GLU A 266 7.33 -26.09 2.61
N PRO A 267 7.01 -27.17 1.89
CA PRO A 267 6.97 -27.29 0.42
C PRO A 267 5.75 -26.52 -0.16
N ARG A 268 5.89 -26.05 -1.41
CA ARG A 268 4.78 -25.36 -2.10
C ARG A 268 3.58 -26.30 -2.24
N PRO A 269 2.39 -25.90 -1.77
CA PRO A 269 1.18 -26.73 -1.88
C PRO A 269 0.63 -26.72 -3.32
N ALA A 270 -0.12 -27.78 -3.69
CA ALA A 270 -0.77 -27.88 -4.99
C ALA A 270 -2.06 -27.05 -5.08
N ALA A 271 -2.60 -26.61 -3.95
CA ALA A 271 -3.78 -25.74 -3.86
C ALA A 271 -3.55 -24.71 -2.76
N ALA A 272 -4.14 -23.53 -2.91
CA ALA A 272 -4.06 -22.51 -1.87
C ALA A 272 -4.70 -23.01 -0.56
N PRO A 273 -4.04 -22.79 0.58
CA PRO A 273 -4.57 -23.19 1.89
C PRO A 273 -5.66 -22.25 2.39
N THR A 274 -5.82 -21.11 1.76
CA THR A 274 -6.88 -20.13 2.01
C THR A 274 -7.76 -20.01 0.78
N ALA A 275 -9.00 -19.55 0.97
CA ALA A 275 -9.94 -19.33 -0.11
C ALA A 275 -10.74 -18.05 0.11
N VAL A 276 -11.34 -17.53 -0.96
CA VAL A 276 -12.04 -16.25 -1.02
C VAL A 276 -13.55 -16.47 -1.11
N VAL A 277 -14.31 -15.63 -0.43
CA VAL A 277 -15.76 -15.54 -0.57
C VAL A 277 -16.08 -14.46 -1.61
N GLU A 278 -16.30 -14.85 -2.86
CA GLU A 278 -16.47 -13.94 -4.00
C GLU A 278 -17.60 -12.91 -3.79
N ALA A 279 -18.74 -13.33 -3.26
CA ALA A 279 -19.89 -12.46 -3.00
C ALA A 279 -19.62 -11.35 -1.96
N SER A 280 -18.47 -11.36 -1.28
CA SER A 280 -18.09 -10.35 -0.30
C SER A 280 -17.16 -9.27 -0.86
N CYS A 281 -16.73 -9.41 -2.11
CA CYS A 281 -15.67 -8.59 -2.69
C CYS A 281 -16.12 -7.17 -3.00
N PHE A 282 -15.29 -6.18 -2.62
CA PHE A 282 -15.43 -4.77 -2.93
C PHE A 282 -14.22 -4.29 -3.71
N ARG A 283 -14.42 -3.60 -4.84
CA ARG A 283 -13.32 -3.10 -5.68
C ARG A 283 -12.51 -2.04 -4.93
N GLN A 284 -11.22 -2.32 -4.74
CA GLN A 284 -10.23 -1.38 -4.26
C GLN A 284 -9.21 -1.07 -5.34
N GLN A 285 -8.80 0.19 -5.42
CA GLN A 285 -7.75 0.67 -6.31
C GLN A 285 -6.89 1.67 -5.54
N GLU A 286 -5.57 1.50 -5.61
CA GLU A 286 -4.61 2.33 -4.89
C GLU A 286 -3.92 3.33 -5.81
N PHE A 287 -3.58 4.47 -5.24
CA PHE A 287 -3.00 5.60 -5.93
C PHE A 287 -1.73 6.08 -5.27
N VAL A 288 -0.91 6.75 -6.07
CA VAL A 288 0.24 7.55 -5.66
C VAL A 288 -0.04 9.02 -5.92
N GLY A 289 0.44 9.91 -5.03
CA GLY A 289 0.36 11.36 -5.20
C GLY A 289 1.62 12.06 -4.71
N ILE A 290 1.90 13.24 -5.24
CA ILE A 290 3.03 14.09 -4.82
C ILE A 290 2.52 15.01 -3.71
N LEU A 291 3.18 15.00 -2.54
CA LEU A 291 2.78 15.83 -1.41
C LEU A 291 3.11 17.32 -1.68
N SER A 292 2.09 18.18 -1.53
CA SER A 292 2.23 19.61 -1.71
C SER A 292 3.21 20.22 -0.70
N GLY A 293 4.13 21.02 -1.19
CA GLY A 293 5.18 21.62 -0.36
C GLY A 293 6.48 20.83 -0.30
N THR A 294 6.61 19.72 -1.05
CA THR A 294 7.89 19.06 -1.27
C THR A 294 8.91 19.99 -1.93
N ASN A 295 10.18 19.90 -1.53
CA ASN A 295 11.28 20.60 -2.20
C ASN A 295 11.92 19.76 -3.33
N GLU A 296 11.49 18.50 -3.47
CA GLU A 296 12.04 17.53 -4.42
C GLU A 296 11.03 17.15 -5.52
N THR A 297 10.22 18.10 -5.99
CA THR A 297 9.13 17.87 -6.97
C THR A 297 9.57 17.07 -8.19
N ALA A 298 10.72 17.40 -8.79
CA ALA A 298 11.20 16.70 -9.98
C ALA A 298 11.59 15.23 -9.68
N ALA A 299 12.17 14.97 -8.51
CA ALA A 299 12.53 13.63 -8.08
C ALA A 299 11.27 12.82 -7.72
N ALA A 300 10.27 13.46 -7.10
CA ALA A 300 8.97 12.87 -6.82
C ALA A 300 8.23 12.47 -8.11
N GLN A 301 8.24 13.32 -9.14
CA GLN A 301 7.67 13.00 -10.46
C GLN A 301 8.36 11.79 -11.11
N MET A 302 9.69 11.71 -11.06
CA MET A 302 10.43 10.56 -11.58
C MET A 302 10.09 9.27 -10.83
N PHE A 303 9.84 9.35 -9.52
CA PHE A 303 9.43 8.17 -8.75
C PHE A 303 7.98 7.77 -9.03
N VAL A 304 7.09 8.72 -9.25
CA VAL A 304 5.72 8.43 -9.70
C VAL A 304 5.76 7.71 -11.06
N ASP A 305 6.53 8.23 -12.02
CA ASP A 305 6.71 7.56 -13.33
C ASP A 305 7.27 6.15 -13.18
N PHE A 306 8.25 5.97 -12.29
CA PHE A 306 8.80 4.64 -12.00
C PHE A 306 7.72 3.67 -11.46
N LEU A 307 6.87 4.11 -10.53
CA LEU A 307 5.79 3.26 -9.98
C LEU A 307 4.74 2.88 -11.04
N LEU A 308 4.52 3.73 -12.04
CA LEU A 308 3.63 3.46 -13.17
C LEU A 308 4.31 2.64 -14.28
N GLY A 309 5.64 2.59 -14.28
CA GLY A 309 6.44 1.89 -15.28
C GLY A 309 6.38 0.37 -15.17
N VAL A 310 6.64 -0.32 -16.28
CA VAL A 310 6.48 -1.77 -16.41
C VAL A 310 7.29 -2.56 -15.38
N ASP A 311 8.50 -2.10 -15.03
CA ASP A 311 9.37 -2.82 -14.09
C ASP A 311 8.79 -2.86 -12.68
N ALA A 312 8.34 -1.73 -12.15
CA ALA A 312 7.65 -1.67 -10.85
C ALA A 312 6.31 -2.40 -10.92
N GLN A 313 5.55 -2.24 -12.00
CA GLN A 313 4.25 -2.87 -12.19
C GLN A 313 4.34 -4.40 -12.29
N ASN A 314 5.42 -4.96 -12.84
CA ASN A 314 5.68 -6.41 -12.84
C ASN A 314 6.12 -6.94 -11.45
N ASP A 315 6.68 -6.08 -10.61
CA ASP A 315 7.15 -6.43 -9.27
C ASP A 315 6.02 -6.42 -8.22
N ILE A 316 5.01 -5.57 -8.39
CA ILE A 316 3.86 -5.42 -7.49
C ILE A 316 3.17 -6.74 -7.13
N PRO A 317 2.83 -7.64 -8.08
CA PRO A 317 2.17 -8.90 -7.76
C PRO A 317 2.98 -9.81 -6.84
N TRP A 318 4.31 -9.73 -6.88
CA TRP A 318 5.21 -10.56 -6.08
C TRP A 318 5.46 -10.03 -4.65
N ASN A 319 5.24 -8.73 -4.43
CA ASN A 319 5.60 -8.09 -3.18
C ASN A 319 4.38 -7.56 -2.41
N MET A 320 3.37 -7.05 -3.12
CA MET A 320 2.14 -6.54 -2.51
C MET A 320 0.92 -7.43 -2.74
N PHE A 321 1.04 -8.44 -3.62
CA PHE A 321 -0.04 -9.38 -3.94
C PHE A 321 -1.34 -8.69 -4.37
N VAL A 322 -1.21 -7.67 -5.22
CA VAL A 322 -2.31 -6.98 -5.91
C VAL A 322 -2.01 -6.92 -7.40
N PHE A 323 -3.01 -6.64 -8.24
CA PHE A 323 -2.85 -6.57 -9.68
C PHE A 323 -2.26 -5.22 -10.12
N PRO A 324 -1.33 -5.22 -11.10
CA PRO A 324 -0.85 -3.99 -11.71
C PRO A 324 -1.96 -3.34 -12.56
N VAL A 325 -1.86 -2.02 -12.79
CA VAL A 325 -2.78 -1.28 -13.66
C VAL A 325 -2.20 -0.97 -15.04
N ASN A 326 -0.88 -1.05 -15.22
CA ASN A 326 -0.24 -0.82 -16.52
C ASN A 326 -0.53 -2.01 -17.45
N SER A 327 -1.12 -1.73 -18.61
CA SER A 327 -1.55 -2.74 -19.60
C SER A 327 -0.39 -3.53 -20.23
N LEU A 328 0.84 -3.05 -20.10
CA LEU A 328 2.05 -3.72 -20.58
C LEU A 328 2.66 -4.65 -19.51
N ALA A 329 2.22 -4.54 -18.25
CA ALA A 329 2.67 -5.43 -17.19
C ALA A 329 2.09 -6.83 -17.37
N THR A 330 2.86 -7.84 -16.96
CA THR A 330 2.46 -9.25 -17.07
C THR A 330 2.51 -9.89 -15.67
N PRO A 331 1.37 -10.03 -15.00
CA PRO A 331 1.31 -10.74 -13.72
C PRO A 331 1.84 -12.17 -13.87
N PRO A 332 2.55 -12.69 -12.85
CA PRO A 332 3.07 -14.05 -12.88
C PRO A 332 1.94 -15.08 -13.06
N PRO A 333 2.14 -16.16 -13.86
CA PRO A 333 1.11 -17.18 -14.06
C PRO A 333 0.61 -17.79 -12.74
N GLU A 334 1.50 -18.04 -11.79
CA GLU A 334 1.16 -18.60 -10.47
C GLU A 334 0.32 -17.61 -9.63
N PHE A 335 0.55 -16.31 -9.77
CA PHE A 335 -0.27 -15.29 -9.13
C PHE A 335 -1.69 -15.33 -9.71
N VAL A 336 -1.83 -15.39 -11.03
CA VAL A 336 -3.13 -15.46 -11.70
C VAL A 336 -3.87 -16.77 -11.39
N GLU A 337 -3.13 -17.90 -11.31
CA GLU A 337 -3.73 -19.23 -11.07
C GLU A 337 -4.48 -19.31 -9.73
N PHE A 338 -3.94 -18.66 -8.68
CA PHE A 338 -4.47 -18.76 -7.31
C PHE A 338 -5.26 -17.52 -6.88
N SER A 339 -5.26 -16.44 -7.68
CA SER A 339 -6.07 -15.25 -7.42
C SER A 339 -7.51 -15.44 -7.88
N LEU A 340 -8.45 -14.82 -7.18
CA LEU A 340 -9.80 -14.61 -7.67
C LEU A 340 -9.89 -13.23 -8.33
N ILE A 341 -10.54 -13.15 -9.48
CA ILE A 341 -10.96 -11.88 -10.10
C ILE A 341 -12.48 -11.88 -10.08
N PRO A 342 -13.13 -11.13 -9.19
CA PRO A 342 -14.59 -11.14 -9.09
C PRO A 342 -15.23 -10.53 -10.35
N ASP A 343 -16.25 -11.20 -10.87
CA ASP A 343 -16.97 -10.71 -12.05
C ASP A 343 -17.76 -9.42 -11.75
N ASN A 344 -18.36 -9.31 -10.57
CA ASN A 344 -19.21 -8.20 -10.17
C ASN A 344 -18.95 -7.81 -8.70
N PRO A 345 -17.82 -7.15 -8.39
CA PRO A 345 -17.54 -6.73 -7.02
C PRO A 345 -18.55 -5.68 -6.56
N LEU A 346 -18.86 -5.71 -5.28
CA LEU A 346 -19.68 -4.69 -4.62
C LEU A 346 -19.02 -3.30 -4.80
N SER A 347 -19.82 -2.28 -4.90
CA SER A 347 -19.36 -0.90 -5.04
C SER A 347 -20.34 0.09 -4.43
N VAL A 348 -19.83 1.24 -4.01
CA VAL A 348 -20.61 2.40 -3.58
C VAL A 348 -20.17 3.58 -4.45
N PRO A 349 -21.10 4.38 -5.00
CA PRO A 349 -20.73 5.54 -5.79
C PRO A 349 -19.82 6.50 -5.02
N SER A 350 -18.74 6.99 -5.67
CA SER A 350 -17.74 7.87 -5.05
C SER A 350 -18.34 9.11 -4.40
N VAL A 351 -19.36 9.72 -5.04
CA VAL A 351 -20.09 10.86 -4.49
C VAL A 351 -20.83 10.52 -3.18
N ALA A 352 -21.28 9.29 -3.00
CA ALA A 352 -21.92 8.86 -1.76
C ALA A 352 -20.87 8.61 -0.66
N ILE A 353 -19.70 8.07 -1.03
CA ILE A 353 -18.57 7.91 -0.11
C ILE A 353 -18.11 9.28 0.38
N GLU A 354 -17.88 10.23 -0.52
CA GLU A 354 -17.52 11.61 -0.21
C GLU A 354 -18.49 12.26 0.79
N ALA A 355 -19.79 12.18 0.50
CA ALA A 355 -20.82 12.84 1.30
C ALA A 355 -21.05 12.20 2.68
N SER A 356 -20.74 10.91 2.87
CA SER A 356 -21.27 10.16 4.03
C SER A 356 -20.25 9.32 4.79
N ARG A 357 -19.03 9.15 4.28
CA ARG A 357 -18.00 8.27 4.88
C ARG A 357 -17.77 8.53 6.38
N GLU A 358 -17.58 9.80 6.77
CA GLU A 358 -17.31 10.14 8.19
C GLU A 358 -18.50 9.72 9.08
N GLY A 359 -19.74 9.99 8.62
CA GLY A 359 -20.94 9.58 9.34
C GLY A 359 -21.09 8.05 9.44
N TRP A 360 -20.75 7.32 8.37
CA TRP A 360 -20.77 5.85 8.41
C TRP A 360 -19.73 5.27 9.35
N ILE A 361 -18.51 5.85 9.39
CA ILE A 361 -17.47 5.45 10.33
C ILE A 361 -17.88 5.75 11.79
N GLU A 362 -18.52 6.89 12.05
CA GLU A 362 -19.04 7.25 13.37
C GLU A 362 -20.12 6.26 13.82
N ASP A 363 -21.14 6.03 12.99
CA ASP A 363 -22.20 5.05 13.24
C ASP A 363 -21.64 3.64 13.51
N TRP A 364 -20.69 3.20 12.67
CA TRP A 364 -20.02 1.92 12.85
C TRP A 364 -19.28 1.85 14.19
N THR A 365 -18.56 2.91 14.53
CA THR A 365 -17.81 2.99 15.81
C THR A 365 -18.75 2.87 17.00
N ASP A 366 -19.91 3.52 16.94
CA ASP A 366 -20.92 3.45 18.00
C ASP A 366 -21.53 2.05 18.13
N ILE A 367 -21.74 1.37 16.99
CA ILE A 367 -22.31 0.02 16.98
C ILE A 367 -21.30 -1.02 17.44
N VAL A 368 -20.07 -0.98 16.95
CA VAL A 368 -19.11 -2.09 17.06
C VAL A 368 -18.15 -1.91 18.23
N VAL A 369 -17.69 -0.67 18.50
CA VAL A 369 -16.61 -0.41 19.44
C VAL A 369 -17.13 0.06 20.80
N ARG A 370 -18.18 0.90 20.82
CA ARG A 370 -18.78 1.46 22.06
C ARG A 370 -19.96 0.63 22.56
#